data_af489e3d5ddfa4d85c7d285154fed6be
#
_entry.id   af489e3d5ddfa4d85c7d285154fed6be
#
_cell.length_a   1.000
_cell.length_b   1.000
_cell.length_c   1.000
_cell.angle_alpha   90.00
_cell.angle_beta   90.00
_cell.angle_gamma   90.00
#
_symmetry.space_group_name_H-M   'P 1'
#
loop_
_entity.id
_entity.type
_entity.pdbx_description
1 polymer ?
#
loop_
_entity_poly.entity_id
_entity_poly.type
_entity_poly.pdbx_seq_one_letter_code
_entity_poly.pdbx_strand_id
1 'polypeptide(L)'
;MTRRSCAIPAVGVIAGVLLVAGFGLFVSQVFRNIMHNRLKKEIVLVEGSRVFESWKRPPPPVYMEFFFFNITNVDEFLAGAKPEVKQIGPYTYREYRYKDNVSMVADGLKVSAYNTKSFVFLREKSVGDPDVDNITTVNIPAWAVMNKLKDSFWKASLLSMWMNSAKIGLFTTRTVDELLWGYEDPLLLRVSSSNPEVETVFGLMYKKNGSNDGEFVYHTGQQNYLDYGRVETWKGQSKLTFWTSDQSNSINGSDGSAFHPLLTKDERIYIFTPDLCRSIYMEFEKDVEVKGIPAYRFTPPRSVLASKKENPANEGFCVSPQECLGTGLLKVSPCRKGAPIVASFPHFHLAEDRYASAIGGMSPQREHHQTFLDLNPTTGVIVRANKRAQVNVLLSRVSGFPKTRDLNETVFPVMFLNESVVIDDVSVARLQKLLLIAALVSNFPLIIVGLGAIMLAVLIVLLIRDRKKKNEVKRIAFTKPLYATSNEDDTSYSPVSAKEKEDPQNGTYIGLTPKADPQD
;
A
#
# COMPACT_ATOMS: atom_id res chain seq x y z
N MET A 1 -32.33 -50.88 33.23
CA MET A 1 -32.29 -49.80 32.22
C MET A 1 -30.85 -49.60 31.78
N THR A 2 -30.53 -50.02 30.57
CA THR A 2 -29.16 -50.08 30.06
C THR A 2 -28.65 -48.65 29.78
N ARG A 3 -27.39 -48.34 30.14
CA ARG A 3 -26.68 -47.06 29.89
C ARG A 3 -26.88 -46.46 28.47
N ARG A 4 -27.25 -47.28 27.48
CA ARG A 4 -27.55 -46.87 26.10
C ARG A 4 -28.88 -46.14 25.93
N SER A 5 -29.87 -46.32 26.82
CA SER A 5 -31.18 -45.67 26.70
C SER A 5 -31.15 -44.17 27.01
N CYS A 6 -30.20 -43.69 27.81
CA CYS A 6 -30.04 -42.25 28.13
C CYS A 6 -29.11 -41.51 27.18
N ALA A 7 -28.24 -42.20 26.40
CA ALA A 7 -27.26 -41.55 25.54
C ALA A 7 -27.91 -40.88 24.31
N ILE A 8 -28.92 -41.51 23.70
CA ILE A 8 -29.60 -40.97 22.49
C ILE A 8 -30.31 -39.62 22.79
N PRO A 9 -31.17 -39.51 23.83
CA PRO A 9 -31.78 -38.22 24.14
C PRO A 9 -30.77 -37.19 24.61
N ALA A 10 -29.69 -37.55 25.32
CA ALA A 10 -28.63 -36.64 25.73
C ALA A 10 -27.91 -36.02 24.52
N VAL A 11 -27.55 -36.85 23.52
CA VAL A 11 -26.96 -36.37 22.27
C VAL A 11 -27.90 -35.42 21.53
N GLY A 12 -29.20 -35.72 21.52
CA GLY A 12 -30.22 -34.86 20.90
C GLY A 12 -30.34 -33.48 21.56
N VAL A 13 -30.39 -33.48 22.90
CA VAL A 13 -30.46 -32.21 23.66
C VAL A 13 -29.20 -31.35 23.45
N ILE A 14 -28.01 -31.96 23.54
CA ILE A 14 -26.74 -31.24 23.32
C ILE A 14 -26.67 -30.67 21.89
N ALA A 15 -27.04 -31.49 20.87
CA ALA A 15 -27.07 -31.03 19.48
C ALA A 15 -28.03 -29.84 19.31
N GLY A 16 -29.22 -29.90 19.87
CA GLY A 16 -30.20 -28.80 19.83
C GLY A 16 -29.69 -27.53 20.51
N VAL A 17 -29.10 -27.66 21.71
CA VAL A 17 -28.53 -26.52 22.43
C VAL A 17 -27.39 -25.88 21.63
N LEU A 18 -26.47 -26.67 21.06
CA LEU A 18 -25.37 -26.14 20.25
C LEU A 18 -25.86 -25.42 19.00
N LEU A 19 -26.88 -25.97 18.31
CA LEU A 19 -27.45 -25.34 17.12
C LEU A 19 -28.12 -24.00 17.46
N VAL A 20 -28.99 -23.99 18.50
CA VAL A 20 -29.71 -22.75 18.90
C VAL A 20 -28.75 -21.70 19.44
N ALA A 21 -27.84 -22.08 20.33
CA ALA A 21 -26.84 -21.17 20.89
C ALA A 21 -25.87 -20.64 19.81
N GLY A 22 -25.35 -21.53 18.97
CA GLY A 22 -24.43 -21.16 17.88
C GLY A 22 -25.09 -20.23 16.86
N PHE A 23 -26.35 -20.50 16.47
CA PHE A 23 -27.11 -19.62 15.57
C PHE A 23 -27.43 -18.27 16.23
N GLY A 24 -27.84 -18.25 17.51
CA GLY A 24 -28.07 -17.02 18.26
C GLY A 24 -26.80 -16.16 18.36
N LEU A 25 -25.65 -16.77 18.65
CA LEU A 25 -24.35 -16.07 18.68
C LEU A 25 -23.92 -15.57 17.30
N PHE A 26 -24.23 -16.31 16.23
CA PHE A 26 -23.95 -15.89 14.86
C PHE A 26 -24.79 -14.66 14.46
N VAL A 27 -26.09 -14.69 14.70
CA VAL A 27 -27.00 -13.57 14.36
C VAL A 27 -26.68 -12.32 15.19
N SER A 28 -26.33 -12.49 16.47
CA SER A 28 -25.95 -11.36 17.35
C SER A 28 -24.60 -10.74 17.01
N GLN A 29 -23.77 -11.39 16.19
CA GLN A 29 -22.43 -10.95 15.80
C GLN A 29 -21.49 -10.57 16.97
N VAL A 30 -21.74 -11.07 18.17
CA VAL A 30 -21.00 -10.73 19.39
C VAL A 30 -19.49 -10.93 19.23
N PHE A 31 -19.06 -12.07 18.71
CA PHE A 31 -17.63 -12.38 18.53
C PHE A 31 -16.96 -11.46 17.51
N ARG A 32 -17.64 -11.13 16.42
CA ARG A 32 -17.18 -10.16 15.44
C ARG A 32 -17.00 -8.77 16.06
N ASN A 33 -17.98 -8.32 16.81
CA ASN A 33 -17.94 -7.03 17.49
C ASN A 33 -16.83 -6.98 18.56
N ILE A 34 -16.62 -8.06 19.31
CA ILE A 34 -15.52 -8.18 20.28
C ILE A 34 -14.18 -8.05 19.54
N MET A 35 -13.99 -8.76 18.41
CA MET A 35 -12.76 -8.68 17.63
C MET A 35 -12.54 -7.28 17.05
N HIS A 36 -13.55 -6.66 16.48
CA HIS A 36 -13.47 -5.28 15.97
C HIS A 36 -13.09 -4.29 17.07
N ASN A 37 -13.74 -4.39 18.24
CA ASN A 37 -13.44 -3.51 19.37
C ASN A 37 -12.02 -3.71 19.91
N ARG A 38 -11.52 -4.95 19.87
CA ARG A 38 -10.14 -5.26 20.24
C ARG A 38 -9.15 -4.65 19.24
N LEU A 39 -9.37 -4.83 17.94
CA LEU A 39 -8.54 -4.22 16.88
C LEU A 39 -8.47 -2.70 17.01
N LYS A 40 -9.61 -2.04 17.22
CA LYS A 40 -9.68 -0.58 17.43
C LYS A 40 -8.86 -0.10 18.62
N LYS A 41 -8.75 -0.92 19.68
CA LYS A 41 -7.99 -0.59 20.89
C LYS A 41 -6.49 -0.92 20.76
N GLU A 42 -6.15 -1.98 20.03
CA GLU A 42 -4.75 -2.40 19.86
C GLU A 42 -4.02 -1.56 18.82
N ILE A 43 -4.72 -1.02 17.81
CA ILE A 43 -4.15 -0.15 16.78
C ILE A 43 -4.29 1.31 17.21
N VAL A 44 -3.54 1.67 18.25
CA VAL A 44 -3.43 3.03 18.79
C VAL A 44 -1.97 3.32 19.03
N LEU A 45 -1.52 4.56 18.77
CA LEU A 45 -0.15 4.99 19.06
C LEU A 45 0.01 5.25 20.57
N VAL A 46 0.33 4.21 21.31
CA VAL A 46 0.68 4.28 22.74
C VAL A 46 2.17 4.03 22.86
N GLU A 47 2.87 4.92 23.56
CA GLU A 47 4.30 4.82 23.77
C GLU A 47 4.69 3.44 24.35
N GLY A 48 5.74 2.83 23.80
CA GLY A 48 6.20 1.48 24.19
C GLY A 48 5.38 0.33 23.59
N SER A 49 4.25 0.60 22.91
CA SER A 49 3.51 -0.43 22.19
C SER A 49 4.23 -0.86 20.90
N ARG A 50 3.99 -2.10 20.45
CA ARG A 50 4.55 -2.60 19.18
C ARG A 50 4.11 -1.76 17.98
N VAL A 51 2.88 -1.29 17.99
CA VAL A 51 2.32 -0.43 16.94
C VAL A 51 3.09 0.88 16.88
N PHE A 52 3.34 1.48 18.04
CA PHE A 52 4.12 2.71 18.16
C PHE A 52 5.55 2.53 17.65
N GLU A 53 6.26 1.45 18.07
CA GLU A 53 7.62 1.19 17.61
C GLU A 53 7.70 0.90 16.11
N SER A 54 6.71 0.17 15.55
CA SER A 54 6.63 -0.07 14.12
C SER A 54 6.28 1.20 13.32
N TRP A 55 5.48 2.10 13.88
CA TRP A 55 5.20 3.42 13.30
C TRP A 55 6.42 4.33 13.34
N LYS A 56 7.18 4.31 14.46
CA LYS A 56 8.40 5.08 14.63
C LYS A 56 9.52 4.59 13.70
N ARG A 57 9.67 3.29 13.54
CA ARG A 57 10.66 2.63 12.67
C ARG A 57 10.02 1.51 11.85
N PRO A 58 9.45 1.83 10.69
CA PRO A 58 8.81 0.83 9.84
C PRO A 58 9.77 -0.30 9.43
N PRO A 59 9.42 -1.57 9.68
CA PRO A 59 10.33 -2.69 9.41
C PRO A 59 10.53 -3.00 7.92
N PRO A 60 9.54 -2.85 7.01
CA PRO A 60 9.74 -3.21 5.61
C PRO A 60 10.77 -2.30 4.90
N PRO A 61 11.58 -2.88 4.00
CA PRO A 61 12.48 -2.10 3.16
C PRO A 61 11.74 -1.19 2.19
N VAL A 62 12.12 0.09 2.16
CA VAL A 62 11.65 1.06 1.17
C VAL A 62 12.76 1.30 0.17
N TYR A 63 12.43 1.29 -1.11
CA TYR A 63 13.33 1.58 -2.20
C TYR A 63 12.85 2.82 -2.94
N MET A 64 13.78 3.73 -3.22
CA MET A 64 13.57 4.91 -4.05
C MET A 64 14.33 4.71 -5.36
N GLU A 65 13.62 4.66 -6.45
CA GLU A 65 14.15 4.48 -7.80
C GLU A 65 13.96 5.77 -8.58
N PHE A 66 15.04 6.27 -9.17
CA PHE A 66 15.04 7.47 -10.01
C PHE A 66 15.24 7.10 -11.46
N PHE A 67 14.41 7.67 -12.34
CA PHE A 67 14.46 7.51 -13.78
C PHE A 67 14.54 8.89 -14.41
N PHE A 68 15.57 9.16 -15.18
CA PHE A 68 15.80 10.44 -15.84
C PHE A 68 15.35 10.40 -17.29
N PHE A 69 14.97 11.56 -17.80
CA PHE A 69 14.68 11.78 -19.21
C PHE A 69 15.84 12.55 -19.85
N ASN A 70 16.68 11.83 -20.57
CA ASN A 70 17.79 12.38 -21.32
C ASN A 70 17.32 12.88 -22.68
N ILE A 71 17.41 14.19 -22.95
CA ILE A 71 17.07 14.73 -24.27
C ILE A 71 18.19 14.40 -25.28
N THR A 72 17.78 14.04 -26.50
CA THR A 72 18.72 13.63 -27.57
C THR A 72 18.85 14.65 -28.69
N ASN A 73 17.94 15.63 -28.78
CA ASN A 73 17.86 16.59 -29.88
C ASN A 73 17.71 18.05 -29.38
N VAL A 74 18.64 18.51 -28.52
CA VAL A 74 18.57 19.83 -27.87
C VAL A 74 18.51 20.96 -28.90
N ASP A 75 19.38 20.94 -29.91
CA ASP A 75 19.49 22.05 -30.88
C ASP A 75 18.23 22.13 -31.77
N GLU A 76 17.73 21.01 -32.22
CA GLU A 76 16.49 20.91 -33.00
C GLU A 76 15.28 21.35 -32.17
N PHE A 77 15.22 20.97 -30.88
CA PHE A 77 14.17 21.43 -29.99
C PHE A 77 14.21 22.93 -29.79
N LEU A 78 15.37 23.53 -29.57
CA LEU A 78 15.53 24.97 -29.44
C LEU A 78 15.18 25.73 -30.73
N ALA A 79 15.27 25.06 -31.90
CA ALA A 79 14.82 25.55 -33.19
C ALA A 79 13.31 25.30 -33.46
N GLY A 80 12.55 24.80 -32.48
CA GLY A 80 11.10 24.61 -32.56
C GLY A 80 10.63 23.19 -32.93
N ALA A 81 11.55 22.23 -33.08
CA ALA A 81 11.19 20.83 -33.27
C ALA A 81 10.60 20.19 -31.99
N LYS A 82 9.95 19.05 -32.15
CA LYS A 82 9.47 18.23 -31.03
C LYS A 82 10.68 17.69 -30.25
N PRO A 83 10.70 17.80 -28.89
CA PRO A 83 11.78 17.22 -28.10
C PRO A 83 11.68 15.69 -28.07
N GLU A 84 12.83 15.03 -28.18
CA GLU A 84 12.98 13.59 -28.12
C GLU A 84 13.76 13.21 -26.86
N VAL A 85 13.18 12.37 -26.00
CA VAL A 85 13.83 11.94 -24.77
C VAL A 85 13.96 10.44 -24.68
N LYS A 86 15.05 9.98 -24.03
CA LYS A 86 15.29 8.60 -23.66
C LYS A 86 15.26 8.47 -22.14
N GLN A 87 14.42 7.56 -21.65
CA GLN A 87 14.41 7.22 -20.22
C GLN A 87 15.67 6.42 -19.86
N ILE A 88 16.35 6.84 -18.79
CA ILE A 88 17.54 6.19 -18.21
C ILE A 88 17.28 5.95 -16.73
N GLY A 89 17.51 4.75 -16.25
CA GLY A 89 17.24 4.31 -14.87
C GLY A 89 16.77 2.84 -14.84
N PRO A 90 16.52 2.27 -13.65
CA PRO A 90 16.53 2.96 -12.34
C PRO A 90 17.94 3.21 -11.78
N TYR A 91 18.09 4.30 -11.05
CA TYR A 91 19.13 4.48 -10.04
C TYR A 91 18.47 4.31 -8.69
N THR A 92 18.79 3.23 -7.99
CA THR A 92 18.05 2.75 -6.84
C THR A 92 18.80 3.06 -5.54
N TYR A 93 18.07 3.64 -4.60
CA TYR A 93 18.54 3.91 -3.25
C TYR A 93 17.68 3.18 -2.23
N ARG A 94 18.31 2.59 -1.19
CA ARG A 94 17.62 2.18 0.02
C ARG A 94 17.23 3.42 0.80
N GLU A 95 15.94 3.62 1.03
CA GLU A 95 15.43 4.70 1.86
C GLU A 95 15.21 4.18 3.29
N TYR A 96 15.85 4.81 4.25
CA TYR A 96 15.63 4.60 5.68
C TYR A 96 14.70 5.70 6.18
N ARG A 97 13.63 5.29 6.84
CA ARG A 97 12.61 6.18 7.39
C ARG A 97 12.49 5.94 8.87
N TYR A 98 12.60 6.99 9.63
CA TYR A 98 12.35 6.96 11.06
C TYR A 98 11.74 8.29 11.49
N LYS A 99 11.02 8.22 12.62
CA LYS A 99 10.46 9.41 13.24
C LYS A 99 11.33 9.82 14.41
N ASP A 100 11.85 11.04 14.34
CA ASP A 100 12.71 11.64 15.35
C ASP A 100 11.93 12.57 16.26
N ASN A 101 12.52 12.90 17.43
CA ASN A 101 11.97 13.84 18.40
C ASN A 101 10.51 13.55 18.71
N VAL A 102 10.18 12.26 18.87
CA VAL A 102 8.81 11.82 19.10
C VAL A 102 8.39 12.19 20.51
N SER A 103 7.29 12.93 20.65
CA SER A 103 6.73 13.31 21.95
C SER A 103 5.21 13.20 21.93
N MET A 104 4.65 12.63 23.01
CA MET A 104 3.19 12.59 23.20
C MET A 104 2.70 13.98 23.61
N VAL A 105 1.62 14.44 23.02
CA VAL A 105 0.99 15.73 23.31
C VAL A 105 -0.53 15.56 23.53
N ALA A 106 -1.17 16.56 24.12
CA ALA A 106 -2.59 16.53 24.41
C ALA A 106 -3.01 15.25 25.19
N ASP A 107 -2.35 14.97 26.31
CA ASP A 107 -2.61 13.82 27.20
C ASP A 107 -2.65 12.47 26.46
N GLY A 108 -1.75 12.30 25.48
CA GLY A 108 -1.65 11.06 24.70
C GLY A 108 -2.62 10.95 23.52
N LEU A 109 -3.49 11.93 23.30
CA LEU A 109 -4.42 11.94 22.16
C LEU A 109 -3.73 12.23 20.84
N LYS A 110 -2.56 12.87 20.88
CA LYS A 110 -1.74 13.24 19.71
C LYS A 110 -0.27 12.93 19.96
N VAL A 111 0.51 12.85 18.88
CA VAL A 111 1.95 12.63 18.91
C VAL A 111 2.62 13.56 17.92
N SER A 112 3.66 14.29 18.38
CA SER A 112 4.54 15.10 17.53
C SER A 112 5.74 14.27 17.09
N ALA A 113 6.18 14.41 15.84
CA ALA A 113 7.37 13.76 15.30
C ALA A 113 7.91 14.47 14.06
N TYR A 114 9.18 14.23 13.76
CA TYR A 114 9.85 14.63 12.52
C TYR A 114 10.13 13.42 11.65
N ASN A 115 9.69 13.44 10.38
CA ASN A 115 9.92 12.36 9.44
C ASN A 115 11.29 12.50 8.79
N THR A 116 12.30 11.83 9.32
CA THR A 116 13.67 11.85 8.79
C THR A 116 13.87 10.74 7.79
N LYS A 117 14.49 11.08 6.65
CA LYS A 117 14.81 10.16 5.57
C LYS A 117 16.29 10.20 5.26
N SER A 118 16.89 9.02 5.06
CA SER A 118 18.24 8.91 4.53
C SER A 118 18.29 7.88 3.39
N PHE A 119 19.21 8.10 2.45
CA PHE A 119 19.30 7.35 1.22
C PHE A 119 20.69 6.75 1.07
N VAL A 120 20.75 5.45 0.76
CA VAL A 120 21.99 4.71 0.48
C VAL A 120 21.87 4.07 -0.89
N PHE A 121 22.82 4.36 -1.78
CA PHE A 121 22.84 3.84 -3.13
C PHE A 121 22.99 2.32 -3.15
N LEU A 122 22.27 1.64 -4.07
CA LEU A 122 22.32 0.19 -4.27
C LEU A 122 22.75 -0.10 -5.72
N ARG A 123 24.04 -0.40 -5.91
CA ARG A 123 24.60 -0.67 -7.23
C ARG A 123 23.95 -1.88 -7.92
N GLU A 124 23.67 -2.91 -7.13
CA GLU A 124 23.07 -4.17 -7.63
C GLU A 124 21.63 -4.04 -8.13
N LYS A 125 20.96 -2.93 -7.79
CA LYS A 125 19.58 -2.60 -8.22
C LYS A 125 19.53 -1.45 -9.22
N SER A 126 20.68 -0.99 -9.69
CA SER A 126 20.81 0.19 -10.55
C SER A 126 21.39 -0.17 -11.91
N VAL A 127 20.97 0.56 -12.96
CA VAL A 127 21.43 0.33 -14.34
C VAL A 127 22.88 0.76 -14.55
N GLY A 128 23.38 1.71 -13.74
CA GLY A 128 24.70 2.31 -13.90
C GLY A 128 25.23 2.89 -12.59
N ASP A 129 26.27 3.71 -12.71
CA ASP A 129 26.92 4.42 -11.62
C ASP A 129 26.52 5.90 -11.65
N PRO A 130 25.86 6.44 -10.59
CA PRO A 130 25.40 7.81 -10.58
C PRO A 130 26.52 8.86 -10.65
N ASP A 131 27.75 8.53 -10.23
CA ASP A 131 28.90 9.43 -10.28
C ASP A 131 29.49 9.56 -11.69
N VAL A 132 29.19 8.61 -12.59
CA VAL A 132 29.78 8.51 -13.95
C VAL A 132 28.76 8.76 -15.04
N ASP A 133 27.54 8.28 -14.86
CA ASP A 133 26.50 8.34 -15.88
C ASP A 133 25.96 9.77 -16.05
N ASN A 134 26.06 10.27 -17.27
CA ASN A 134 25.68 11.63 -17.62
C ASN A 134 24.27 11.68 -18.22
N ILE A 135 23.51 12.70 -17.81
CA ILE A 135 22.18 13.03 -18.30
C ILE A 135 22.15 14.44 -18.83
N THR A 136 21.71 14.61 -20.07
CA THR A 136 21.40 15.92 -20.64
C THR A 136 19.92 16.25 -20.38
N THR A 137 19.67 17.31 -19.60
CA THR A 137 18.33 17.70 -19.21
C THR A 137 18.19 19.23 -19.09
N VAL A 138 17.00 19.70 -18.76
CA VAL A 138 16.72 21.12 -18.57
C VAL A 138 17.59 21.72 -17.46
N ASN A 139 18.20 22.87 -17.74
CA ASN A 139 18.90 23.66 -16.73
C ASN A 139 17.87 24.39 -15.84
N ILE A 140 17.37 23.70 -14.83
CA ILE A 140 16.30 24.20 -13.95
C ILE A 140 16.66 25.54 -13.28
N PRO A 141 17.88 25.75 -12.74
CA PRO A 141 18.32 27.04 -12.26
C PRO A 141 18.16 28.17 -13.27
N ALA A 142 18.60 27.94 -14.51
CA ALA A 142 18.48 28.92 -15.58
C ALA A 142 17.01 29.28 -15.84
N TRP A 143 16.14 28.30 -16.00
CA TRP A 143 14.71 28.52 -16.21
C TRP A 143 14.02 29.21 -15.03
N ALA A 144 14.40 28.88 -13.80
CA ALA A 144 13.85 29.50 -12.60
C ALA A 144 14.21 31.00 -12.53
N VAL A 145 15.46 31.36 -12.81
CA VAL A 145 15.92 32.74 -12.81
C VAL A 145 15.30 33.51 -13.98
N MET A 146 15.27 32.92 -15.18
CA MET A 146 14.65 33.54 -16.35
C MET A 146 13.16 33.83 -16.10
N ASN A 147 12.43 32.89 -15.52
CA ASN A 147 11.00 33.05 -15.22
C ASN A 147 10.74 34.14 -14.18
N LYS A 148 11.65 34.37 -13.22
CA LYS A 148 11.58 35.51 -12.29
C LYS A 148 11.80 36.87 -12.95
N LEU A 149 12.50 36.91 -14.08
CA LEU A 149 12.82 38.13 -14.81
C LEU A 149 11.93 38.37 -16.03
N LYS A 150 10.94 37.47 -16.30
CA LYS A 150 10.09 37.54 -17.51
C LYS A 150 9.38 38.88 -17.71
N ASP A 151 9.06 39.59 -16.62
CA ASP A 151 8.33 40.84 -16.62
C ASP A 151 9.27 42.08 -16.71
N SER A 152 10.60 41.86 -16.80
CA SER A 152 11.60 42.95 -16.89
C SER A 152 12.56 42.72 -18.06
N PHE A 153 12.17 43.16 -19.24
CA PHE A 153 12.92 42.97 -20.49
C PHE A 153 14.41 43.34 -20.37
N TRP A 154 14.73 44.49 -19.77
CA TRP A 154 16.13 44.95 -19.64
C TRP A 154 16.98 44.04 -18.74
N LYS A 155 16.45 43.65 -17.58
CA LYS A 155 17.15 42.70 -16.68
C LYS A 155 17.32 41.34 -17.34
N ALA A 156 16.29 40.86 -18.02
CA ALA A 156 16.30 39.63 -18.77
C ALA A 156 17.36 39.64 -19.88
N SER A 157 17.42 40.73 -20.66
CA SER A 157 18.40 40.87 -21.75
C SER A 157 19.86 40.97 -21.24
N LEU A 158 20.10 41.67 -20.14
CA LEU A 158 21.43 41.72 -19.51
C LEU A 158 21.85 40.35 -18.99
N LEU A 159 20.93 39.62 -18.35
CA LEU A 159 21.19 38.24 -17.90
C LEU A 159 21.47 37.30 -19.09
N SER A 160 20.69 37.45 -20.17
CA SER A 160 20.87 36.63 -21.38
C SER A 160 22.26 36.85 -22.00
N MET A 161 22.74 38.09 -22.09
CA MET A 161 24.09 38.37 -22.56
C MET A 161 25.15 37.76 -21.65
N TRP A 162 24.99 37.90 -20.34
CA TRP A 162 25.93 37.30 -19.39
C TRP A 162 25.92 35.76 -19.46
N MET A 163 24.76 35.11 -19.52
CA MET A 163 24.65 33.66 -19.69
C MET A 163 25.36 33.16 -20.96
N ASN A 164 25.20 33.90 -22.06
CA ASN A 164 25.93 33.60 -23.31
C ASN A 164 27.45 33.70 -23.15
N SER A 165 27.94 34.75 -22.50
CA SER A 165 29.36 34.94 -22.19
C SER A 165 29.91 33.84 -21.28
N ALA A 166 29.13 33.45 -20.28
CA ALA A 166 29.48 32.39 -19.34
C ALA A 166 29.23 30.97 -19.89
N LYS A 167 28.78 30.85 -21.15
CA LYS A 167 28.39 29.57 -21.80
C LYS A 167 27.34 28.76 -21.03
N ILE A 168 26.44 29.44 -20.32
CA ILE A 168 25.33 28.80 -19.61
C ILE A 168 24.19 28.57 -20.58
N GLY A 169 23.87 27.27 -20.80
CA GLY A 169 22.81 26.83 -21.68
C GLY A 169 21.43 26.71 -20.99
N LEU A 170 20.37 26.55 -21.80
CA LEU A 170 19.01 26.23 -21.35
C LEU A 170 18.89 24.75 -20.96
N PHE A 171 19.79 23.94 -21.46
CA PHE A 171 20.01 22.56 -21.10
C PHE A 171 21.41 22.38 -20.52
N THR A 172 21.60 21.34 -19.71
CA THR A 172 22.87 21.03 -19.07
C THR A 172 23.09 19.52 -19.08
N THR A 173 24.35 19.11 -19.19
CA THR A 173 24.77 17.71 -19.03
C THR A 173 25.48 17.57 -17.70
N ARG A 174 24.99 16.70 -16.84
CA ARG A 174 25.49 16.47 -15.49
C ARG A 174 25.45 14.99 -15.16
N THR A 175 26.25 14.56 -14.19
CA THR A 175 26.12 13.21 -13.66
C THR A 175 24.79 13.05 -12.91
N VAL A 176 24.34 11.81 -12.76
CA VAL A 176 23.11 11.50 -11.99
C VAL A 176 23.25 11.96 -10.54
N ASP A 177 24.44 11.76 -9.95
CA ASP A 177 24.73 12.19 -8.57
C ASP A 177 24.61 13.72 -8.42
N GLU A 178 25.22 14.49 -9.33
CA GLU A 178 25.09 15.95 -9.37
C GLU A 178 23.63 16.38 -9.49
N LEU A 179 22.85 15.78 -10.38
CA LEU A 179 21.43 16.13 -10.59
C LEU A 179 20.57 15.82 -9.38
N LEU A 180 20.87 14.74 -8.67
CA LEU A 180 20.12 14.35 -7.47
C LEU A 180 20.58 15.12 -6.23
N TRP A 181 21.86 15.01 -5.88
CA TRP A 181 22.32 15.44 -4.56
C TRP A 181 22.92 16.83 -4.55
N GLY A 182 23.32 17.36 -5.71
CA GLY A 182 23.67 18.75 -5.88
C GLY A 182 25.03 19.02 -6.48
N TYR A 183 25.08 20.11 -7.25
CA TYR A 183 26.28 20.71 -7.79
C TYR A 183 26.23 22.23 -7.62
N GLU A 184 27.39 22.86 -7.56
CA GLU A 184 27.48 24.32 -7.53
C GLU A 184 27.13 24.87 -8.92
N ASP A 185 26.07 25.71 -8.98
CA ASP A 185 25.60 26.26 -10.25
C ASP A 185 26.14 27.69 -10.46
N PRO A 186 26.84 27.97 -11.58
CA PRO A 186 27.46 29.27 -11.82
C PRO A 186 26.46 30.43 -11.86
N LEU A 187 25.21 30.19 -12.32
CA LEU A 187 24.18 31.23 -12.35
C LEU A 187 23.65 31.52 -10.94
N LEU A 188 23.42 30.49 -10.15
CA LEU A 188 23.00 30.64 -8.75
C LEU A 188 24.09 31.36 -7.93
N LEU A 189 25.35 31.03 -8.15
CA LEU A 189 26.50 31.72 -7.54
C LEU A 189 26.50 33.24 -7.91
N ARG A 190 26.21 33.56 -9.16
CA ARG A 190 26.09 34.96 -9.61
C ARG A 190 24.89 35.65 -8.96
N VAL A 191 23.74 34.97 -8.85
CA VAL A 191 22.53 35.56 -8.25
C VAL A 191 22.71 35.73 -6.73
N SER A 192 23.35 34.77 -6.05
CA SER A 192 23.60 34.81 -4.61
C SER A 192 24.48 36.00 -4.19
N SER A 193 25.40 36.47 -5.05
CA SER A 193 26.22 37.65 -4.77
C SER A 193 25.38 38.93 -4.65
N SER A 194 24.18 38.95 -5.23
CA SER A 194 23.23 40.09 -5.11
C SER A 194 22.06 39.78 -4.16
N ASN A 195 21.81 38.53 -3.86
CA ASN A 195 20.78 38.06 -2.93
C ASN A 195 21.31 36.86 -2.14
N PRO A 196 21.89 37.05 -0.94
CA PRO A 196 22.50 36.02 -0.12
C PRO A 196 21.54 34.89 0.32
N GLU A 197 20.23 35.07 0.22
CA GLU A 197 19.24 34.02 0.54
C GLU A 197 19.14 32.94 -0.56
N VAL A 198 19.72 33.18 -1.73
CA VAL A 198 19.75 32.23 -2.83
C VAL A 198 20.88 31.24 -2.60
N GLU A 199 20.53 29.97 -2.50
CA GLU A 199 21.51 28.89 -2.41
C GLU A 199 22.27 28.75 -3.73
N THR A 200 23.57 28.47 -3.64
CA THR A 200 24.47 28.36 -4.81
C THR A 200 24.47 26.96 -5.41
N VAL A 201 24.01 25.97 -4.63
CA VAL A 201 23.95 24.55 -5.01
C VAL A 201 22.53 24.20 -5.46
N PHE A 202 22.44 23.46 -6.56
CA PHE A 202 21.18 22.92 -7.06
C PHE A 202 21.26 21.40 -7.15
N GLY A 203 20.18 20.71 -6.75
CA GLY A 203 19.96 19.29 -6.93
C GLY A 203 18.50 18.96 -6.62
N LEU A 204 17.92 17.99 -7.32
CA LEU A 204 16.50 17.62 -7.19
C LEU A 204 16.18 17.04 -5.80
N MET A 205 17.16 16.39 -5.16
CA MET A 205 17.13 15.84 -3.82
C MET A 205 18.11 16.55 -2.87
N TYR A 206 18.62 17.74 -3.24
CA TYR A 206 19.57 18.49 -2.43
C TYR A 206 19.02 18.74 -1.03
N LYS A 207 19.82 18.48 0.00
CA LYS A 207 19.45 18.56 1.41
C LYS A 207 18.31 17.62 1.85
N LYS A 208 17.96 16.61 1.05
CA LYS A 208 16.94 15.63 1.42
C LYS A 208 17.52 14.40 2.13
N ASN A 209 18.82 14.12 1.96
CA ASN A 209 19.49 13.01 2.63
C ASN A 209 19.83 13.38 4.09
N GLY A 210 19.39 12.58 5.05
CA GLY A 210 19.58 12.82 6.49
C GLY A 210 18.75 13.97 7.05
N SER A 211 17.74 14.46 6.33
CA SER A 211 16.90 15.59 6.75
C SER A 211 15.43 15.20 6.92
N ASN A 212 14.66 16.14 7.46
CA ASN A 212 13.21 15.99 7.64
C ASN A 212 12.44 17.10 6.95
N ASP A 213 11.14 16.87 6.76
CA ASP A 213 10.22 17.83 6.13
C ASP A 213 9.56 18.81 7.14
N GLY A 214 10.05 18.84 8.39
CA GLY A 214 9.51 19.64 9.50
C GLY A 214 8.65 18.81 10.43
N GLU A 215 8.14 19.47 11.48
CA GLU A 215 7.32 18.82 12.50
C GLU A 215 5.94 18.45 11.96
N PHE A 216 5.50 17.24 12.30
CA PHE A 216 4.14 16.76 12.12
C PHE A 216 3.52 16.47 13.49
N VAL A 217 2.25 16.80 13.66
CA VAL A 217 1.44 16.33 14.78
C VAL A 217 0.37 15.40 14.24
N TYR A 218 0.31 14.19 14.80
CA TYR A 218 -0.61 13.14 14.37
C TYR A 218 -1.61 12.81 15.46
N HIS A 219 -2.81 12.40 15.07
CA HIS A 219 -3.75 11.74 15.97
C HIS A 219 -3.29 10.31 16.29
N THR A 220 -3.36 9.93 17.57
CA THR A 220 -2.99 8.57 18.01
C THR A 220 -4.05 7.51 17.71
N GLY A 221 -5.29 7.92 17.39
CA GLY A 221 -6.43 7.02 17.26
C GLY A 221 -7.10 6.65 18.58
N GLN A 222 -6.62 7.17 19.72
CA GLN A 222 -7.16 6.84 21.05
C GLN A 222 -8.60 7.33 21.24
N GLN A 223 -8.92 8.51 20.77
CA GLN A 223 -10.25 9.08 20.87
C GLN A 223 -11.19 8.50 19.81
N ASN A 224 -10.70 8.40 18.56
CA ASN A 224 -11.42 7.85 17.44
C ASN A 224 -10.43 7.06 16.55
N TYR A 225 -10.65 5.76 16.40
CA TYR A 225 -9.76 4.90 15.62
C TYR A 225 -9.67 5.29 14.12
N LEU A 226 -10.68 5.97 13.58
CA LEU A 226 -10.68 6.48 12.19
C LEU A 226 -9.66 7.61 11.99
N ASP A 227 -9.24 8.28 13.06
CA ASP A 227 -8.23 9.32 13.02
C ASP A 227 -6.80 8.78 13.25
N TYR A 228 -6.63 7.45 13.39
CA TYR A 228 -5.32 6.84 13.58
C TYR A 228 -4.32 7.24 12.48
N GLY A 229 -3.20 7.88 12.89
CA GLY A 229 -2.15 8.35 11.99
C GLY A 229 -2.50 9.57 11.14
N ARG A 230 -3.69 10.16 11.31
CA ARG A 230 -4.09 11.38 10.60
C ARG A 230 -3.25 12.57 11.06
N VAL A 231 -2.79 13.37 10.10
CA VAL A 231 -2.04 14.60 10.36
C VAL A 231 -3.01 15.69 10.83
N GLU A 232 -2.72 16.26 11.99
CA GLU A 232 -3.41 17.43 12.55
C GLU A 232 -2.76 18.73 12.06
N THR A 233 -1.42 18.82 12.23
CA THR A 233 -0.64 19.98 11.80
C THR A 233 0.66 19.57 11.12
N TRP A 234 1.13 20.41 10.22
CA TRP A 234 2.46 20.36 9.64
C TRP A 234 3.15 21.70 9.81
N LYS A 235 4.36 21.71 10.40
CA LYS A 235 5.10 22.94 10.74
C LYS A 235 4.24 23.92 11.58
N GLY A 236 3.48 23.39 12.52
CA GLY A 236 2.58 24.19 13.37
C GLY A 236 1.30 24.69 12.69
N GLN A 237 1.07 24.39 11.41
CA GLN A 237 -0.07 24.85 10.65
C GLN A 237 -1.09 23.71 10.45
N SER A 238 -2.36 23.95 10.74
CA SER A 238 -3.47 23.03 10.45
C SER A 238 -4.02 23.17 9.03
N LYS A 239 -3.66 24.26 8.34
CA LYS A 239 -3.96 24.55 6.93
C LYS A 239 -2.73 25.11 6.24
N LEU A 240 -2.55 24.78 4.98
CA LEU A 240 -1.54 25.39 4.11
C LEU A 240 -1.93 26.82 3.70
N THR A 241 -0.98 27.56 3.13
CA THR A 241 -1.16 28.93 2.66
C THR A 241 -0.74 29.14 1.20
N PHE A 242 -0.50 28.04 0.49
CA PHE A 242 0.04 28.09 -0.89
C PHE A 242 -1.04 28.27 -1.96
N TRP A 243 -2.27 27.84 -1.66
CA TRP A 243 -3.36 27.71 -2.61
C TRP A 243 -4.44 28.77 -2.37
N THR A 244 -5.32 28.98 -3.35
CA THR A 244 -6.29 30.08 -3.31
C THR A 244 -7.58 29.75 -2.57
N SER A 245 -7.84 28.48 -2.24
CA SER A 245 -9.04 28.09 -1.49
C SER A 245 -8.71 27.34 -0.20
N ASP A 246 -9.58 27.42 0.78
CA ASP A 246 -9.50 26.70 2.05
C ASP A 246 -9.46 25.18 1.82
N GLN A 247 -10.26 24.68 0.88
CA GLN A 247 -10.30 23.27 0.53
C GLN A 247 -8.96 22.78 -0.02
N SER A 248 -8.33 23.55 -0.90
CA SER A 248 -7.01 23.21 -1.49
C SER A 248 -5.88 23.30 -0.47
N ASN A 249 -6.02 24.16 0.54
CA ASN A 249 -5.07 24.31 1.64
C ASN A 249 -5.29 23.33 2.80
N SER A 250 -6.36 22.51 2.77
CA SER A 250 -6.65 21.56 3.84
C SER A 250 -5.63 20.42 3.91
N ILE A 251 -5.16 20.11 5.12
CA ILE A 251 -4.35 18.93 5.41
C ILE A 251 -5.31 17.78 5.77
N ASN A 252 -5.37 16.76 4.92
CA ASN A 252 -6.25 15.62 5.08
C ASN A 252 -5.48 14.31 5.05
N GLY A 253 -5.90 13.36 5.89
CA GLY A 253 -5.36 12.00 5.93
C GLY A 253 -4.03 11.90 6.68
N SER A 254 -3.32 10.79 6.46
CA SER A 254 -2.02 10.49 7.07
C SER A 254 -0.87 10.99 6.19
N ASP A 255 0.37 10.81 6.67
CA ASP A 255 1.59 11.00 5.85
C ASP A 255 1.88 9.81 4.91
N GLY A 256 0.97 8.84 4.81
CA GLY A 256 1.12 7.62 4.02
C GLY A 256 1.82 6.49 4.76
N SER A 257 2.17 6.65 6.05
CA SER A 257 2.84 5.60 6.85
C SER A 257 1.88 4.76 7.70
N ALA A 258 0.68 5.27 7.98
CA ALA A 258 -0.30 4.63 8.86
C ALA A 258 -1.73 4.87 8.37
N PHE A 259 -2.58 3.84 8.51
CA PHE A 259 -4.00 3.88 8.15
C PHE A 259 -4.81 3.14 9.20
N HIS A 260 -6.04 3.59 9.43
CA HIS A 260 -6.92 2.98 10.42
C HIS A 260 -7.33 1.54 10.05
N PRO A 261 -7.64 0.69 11.02
CA PRO A 261 -8.15 -0.65 10.76
C PRO A 261 -9.61 -0.63 10.28
N LEU A 262 -10.09 -1.78 9.79
CA LEU A 262 -11.47 -1.98 9.33
C LEU A 262 -11.84 -1.09 8.15
N LEU A 263 -10.92 -1.03 7.17
CA LEU A 263 -11.12 -0.30 5.92
C LEU A 263 -12.31 -0.83 5.13
N THR A 264 -13.04 0.08 4.50
CA THR A 264 -14.14 -0.24 3.58
C THR A 264 -13.78 0.11 2.13
N LYS A 265 -14.50 -0.46 1.17
CA LYS A 265 -14.27 -0.18 -0.26
C LYS A 265 -14.79 1.19 -0.71
N ASP A 266 -15.73 1.75 0.06
CA ASP A 266 -16.41 2.99 -0.31
C ASP A 266 -15.72 4.24 0.21
N GLU A 267 -14.70 4.07 1.10
CA GLU A 267 -13.99 5.20 1.67
C GLU A 267 -12.87 5.72 0.77
N ARG A 268 -12.60 7.02 0.88
CA ARG A 268 -11.44 7.67 0.28
C ARG A 268 -10.29 7.70 1.26
N ILE A 269 -9.14 7.19 0.84
CA ILE A 269 -7.90 7.25 1.61
C ILE A 269 -7.15 8.53 1.24
N TYR A 270 -6.94 9.42 2.22
CA TYR A 270 -6.21 10.66 2.02
C TYR A 270 -4.76 10.54 2.51
N ILE A 271 -3.82 11.10 1.73
CA ILE A 271 -2.41 11.18 2.07
C ILE A 271 -1.95 12.61 1.87
N PHE A 272 -1.48 13.26 2.94
CA PHE A 272 -0.82 14.55 2.87
C PHE A 272 0.64 14.37 2.47
N THR A 273 1.06 15.08 1.42
CA THR A 273 2.44 15.04 0.94
C THR A 273 3.05 16.45 0.85
N PRO A 274 4.08 16.76 1.67
CA PRO A 274 4.81 18.01 1.60
C PRO A 274 5.47 18.26 0.24
N ASP A 275 5.80 17.20 -0.49
CA ASP A 275 6.45 17.30 -1.81
C ASP A 275 5.55 17.94 -2.85
N LEU A 276 4.25 17.71 -2.78
CA LEU A 276 3.23 18.31 -3.65
C LEU A 276 2.50 19.48 -2.97
N CYS A 277 2.79 19.75 -1.69
CA CYS A 277 2.12 20.74 -0.87
C CYS A 277 0.59 20.61 -0.89
N ARG A 278 0.09 19.39 -0.87
CA ARG A 278 -1.35 19.07 -0.85
C ARG A 278 -1.64 17.67 -0.35
N SER A 279 -2.88 17.44 -0.02
CA SER A 279 -3.40 16.10 0.18
C SER A 279 -3.87 15.48 -1.13
N ILE A 280 -3.54 14.21 -1.32
CA ILE A 280 -3.99 13.37 -2.45
C ILE A 280 -4.97 12.35 -1.90
N TYR A 281 -6.08 12.10 -2.59
CA TYR A 281 -6.97 11.01 -2.23
C TYR A 281 -6.86 9.84 -3.20
N MET A 282 -7.13 8.66 -2.67
CA MET A 282 -7.17 7.39 -3.40
C MET A 282 -8.51 6.72 -3.21
N GLU A 283 -8.99 6.03 -4.22
CA GLU A 283 -10.24 5.27 -4.25
C GLU A 283 -9.96 3.79 -4.46
N PHE A 284 -10.84 2.94 -3.97
CA PHE A 284 -10.75 1.49 -4.16
C PHE A 284 -10.79 1.13 -5.65
N GLU A 285 -9.86 0.29 -6.06
CA GLU A 285 -9.80 -0.24 -7.42
C GLU A 285 -10.23 -1.70 -7.50
N LYS A 286 -9.61 -2.55 -6.66
CA LYS A 286 -9.84 -4.00 -6.69
C LYS A 286 -9.31 -4.70 -5.45
N ASP A 287 -9.79 -5.93 -5.22
CA ASP A 287 -9.19 -6.86 -4.28
C ASP A 287 -7.89 -7.42 -4.85
N VAL A 288 -6.88 -7.56 -4.00
CA VAL A 288 -5.57 -8.14 -4.36
C VAL A 288 -5.07 -9.04 -3.24
N GLU A 289 -4.09 -9.88 -3.56
CA GLU A 289 -3.37 -10.68 -2.58
C GLU A 289 -1.87 -10.43 -2.71
N VAL A 290 -1.19 -10.25 -1.58
CA VAL A 290 0.25 -10.01 -1.51
C VAL A 290 0.87 -10.98 -0.50
N LYS A 291 1.70 -11.90 -0.96
CA LYS A 291 2.32 -12.94 -0.11
C LYS A 291 1.29 -13.70 0.76
N GLY A 292 0.13 -14.04 0.19
CA GLY A 292 -0.94 -14.73 0.91
C GLY A 292 -1.75 -13.85 1.88
N ILE A 293 -1.60 -12.53 1.82
CA ILE A 293 -2.36 -11.58 2.63
C ILE A 293 -3.39 -10.87 1.74
N PRO A 294 -4.70 -10.95 2.07
CA PRO A 294 -5.72 -10.21 1.34
C PRO A 294 -5.57 -8.71 1.59
N ALA A 295 -5.73 -7.92 0.53
CA ALA A 295 -5.63 -6.47 0.58
C ALA A 295 -6.61 -5.80 -0.39
N TYR A 296 -6.95 -4.56 -0.10
CA TYR A 296 -7.64 -3.64 -0.98
C TYR A 296 -6.63 -2.76 -1.68
N ARG A 297 -6.70 -2.68 -3.01
CA ARG A 297 -5.92 -1.73 -3.78
C ARG A 297 -6.64 -0.42 -3.89
N PHE A 298 -5.96 0.64 -3.46
CA PHE A 298 -6.39 2.02 -3.65
C PHE A 298 -5.47 2.72 -4.64
N THR A 299 -6.05 3.54 -5.52
CA THR A 299 -5.33 4.29 -6.55
C THR A 299 -5.86 5.70 -6.65
N PRO A 300 -5.02 6.69 -6.98
CA PRO A 300 -5.51 8.04 -7.25
C PRO A 300 -6.33 8.03 -8.54
N PRO A 301 -7.59 8.48 -8.51
CA PRO A 301 -8.37 8.66 -9.72
C PRO A 301 -7.87 9.84 -10.55
N ARG A 302 -8.21 9.87 -11.84
CA ARG A 302 -7.87 10.98 -12.75
C ARG A 302 -8.29 12.35 -12.21
N SER A 303 -9.40 12.40 -11.48
CA SER A 303 -9.96 13.61 -10.86
C SER A 303 -9.05 14.29 -9.84
N VAL A 304 -8.05 13.58 -9.26
CA VAL A 304 -7.10 14.14 -8.28
C VAL A 304 -6.28 15.28 -8.88
N LEU A 305 -5.76 15.10 -10.10
CA LEU A 305 -4.98 16.11 -10.82
C LEU A 305 -5.76 16.68 -12.02
N ALA A 306 -7.08 16.56 -12.03
CA ALA A 306 -7.91 17.12 -13.10
C ALA A 306 -7.91 18.64 -13.05
N SER A 307 -7.99 19.27 -14.22
CA SER A 307 -8.20 20.71 -14.35
C SER A 307 -9.53 21.14 -13.74
N LYS A 308 -9.69 22.42 -13.41
CA LYS A 308 -10.96 22.94 -12.87
C LYS A 308 -12.17 22.75 -13.80
N LYS A 309 -11.93 22.52 -15.09
CA LYS A 309 -12.99 22.21 -16.05
C LYS A 309 -13.58 20.81 -15.86
N GLU A 310 -12.71 19.82 -15.55
CA GLU A 310 -13.13 18.44 -15.29
C GLU A 310 -13.52 18.24 -13.82
N ASN A 311 -12.81 18.90 -12.89
CA ASN A 311 -13.09 18.83 -11.45
C ASN A 311 -13.04 20.22 -10.82
N PRO A 312 -14.20 20.88 -10.63
CA PRO A 312 -14.28 22.22 -10.02
C PRO A 312 -13.65 22.31 -8.62
N ALA A 313 -13.61 21.22 -7.86
CA ALA A 313 -12.97 21.19 -6.54
C ALA A 313 -11.46 21.46 -6.58
N ASN A 314 -10.83 21.32 -7.75
CA ASN A 314 -9.42 21.62 -7.95
C ASN A 314 -9.16 23.11 -8.35
N GLU A 315 -10.18 23.95 -8.42
CA GLU A 315 -10.02 25.35 -8.84
C GLU A 315 -8.96 26.09 -8.01
N GLY A 316 -8.95 25.84 -6.70
CA GLY A 316 -8.01 26.49 -5.79
C GLY A 316 -6.54 26.15 -6.03
N PHE A 317 -6.23 25.06 -6.73
CA PHE A 317 -4.84 24.73 -7.13
C PHE A 317 -4.34 25.53 -8.34
N CYS A 318 -5.21 26.27 -8.99
CA CYS A 318 -4.86 27.20 -10.06
C CYS A 318 -4.68 28.62 -9.50
N VAL A 319 -3.46 28.94 -9.06
CA VAL A 319 -3.15 30.22 -8.40
C VAL A 319 -3.22 31.41 -9.36
N SER A 320 -2.85 31.21 -10.62
CA SER A 320 -2.93 32.23 -11.67
C SER A 320 -3.85 31.72 -12.79
N PRO A 321 -5.01 32.35 -13.03
CA PRO A 321 -5.97 31.89 -14.04
C PRO A 321 -5.39 31.77 -15.45
N GLN A 322 -4.41 32.60 -15.81
CA GLN A 322 -3.74 32.58 -17.10
C GLN A 322 -2.73 31.45 -17.26
N GLU A 323 -2.30 30.85 -16.14
CA GLU A 323 -1.26 29.83 -16.10
C GLU A 323 -1.80 28.46 -15.64
N CYS A 324 -3.14 28.26 -15.68
CA CYS A 324 -3.75 26.98 -15.33
C CYS A 324 -3.42 25.92 -16.38
N LEU A 325 -2.82 24.84 -15.92
CA LEU A 325 -2.51 23.68 -16.76
C LEU A 325 -3.74 22.78 -16.96
N GLY A 326 -3.69 21.93 -17.96
CA GLY A 326 -4.72 20.93 -18.22
C GLY A 326 -4.70 19.78 -17.21
N THR A 327 -5.62 18.82 -17.40
CA THR A 327 -5.76 17.65 -16.55
C THR A 327 -4.49 16.80 -16.52
N GLY A 328 -4.14 16.31 -15.33
CA GLY A 328 -3.00 15.44 -15.06
C GLY A 328 -1.74 16.17 -14.58
N LEU A 329 -1.81 17.49 -14.45
CA LEU A 329 -0.68 18.33 -14.07
C LEU A 329 -0.99 19.19 -12.84
N LEU A 330 0.02 19.38 -12.00
CA LEU A 330 -0.02 20.27 -10.85
C LEU A 330 1.20 21.21 -10.87
N LYS A 331 0.98 22.53 -11.03
CA LYS A 331 2.03 23.52 -10.93
C LYS A 331 2.36 23.75 -9.44
N VAL A 332 3.53 23.30 -9.00
CA VAL A 332 3.96 23.41 -7.58
C VAL A 332 4.78 24.65 -7.28
N SER A 333 4.91 25.57 -8.23
CA SER A 333 5.63 26.84 -8.07
C SER A 333 5.27 27.63 -6.81
N PRO A 334 3.99 27.71 -6.36
CA PRO A 334 3.61 28.46 -5.16
C PRO A 334 4.33 27.99 -3.90
N CYS A 335 4.59 26.70 -3.76
CA CYS A 335 5.29 26.15 -2.61
C CYS A 335 6.77 25.83 -2.88
N ARG A 336 7.27 26.10 -4.09
CA ARG A 336 8.66 25.88 -4.52
C ARG A 336 9.38 27.17 -4.89
N LYS A 337 9.12 28.25 -4.13
CA LYS A 337 9.77 29.57 -4.29
C LYS A 337 9.68 30.13 -5.72
N GLY A 338 8.61 29.81 -6.45
CA GLY A 338 8.38 30.29 -7.82
C GLY A 338 9.13 29.53 -8.93
N ALA A 339 9.80 28.41 -8.62
CA ALA A 339 10.41 27.57 -9.64
C ALA A 339 9.33 27.00 -10.59
N PRO A 340 9.59 26.95 -11.93
CA PRO A 340 8.59 26.53 -12.93
C PRO A 340 8.41 25.00 -12.96
N ILE A 341 8.24 24.40 -11.77
CA ILE A 341 8.12 22.96 -11.59
C ILE A 341 6.65 22.56 -11.68
N VAL A 342 6.42 21.49 -12.44
CA VAL A 342 5.11 20.87 -12.64
C VAL A 342 5.20 19.40 -12.25
N ALA A 343 4.31 18.94 -11.36
CA ALA A 343 4.19 17.53 -10.99
C ALA A 343 3.14 16.84 -11.87
N SER A 344 3.41 15.58 -12.22
CA SER A 344 2.46 14.67 -12.90
C SER A 344 2.70 13.23 -12.45
N PHE A 345 1.87 12.29 -12.91
CA PHE A 345 2.26 10.88 -12.89
C PHE A 345 3.27 10.59 -14.01
N PRO A 346 4.10 9.52 -13.88
CA PRO A 346 5.12 9.19 -14.88
C PRO A 346 4.54 9.05 -16.28
N HIS A 347 5.32 9.51 -17.28
CA HIS A 347 4.92 9.54 -18.68
C HIS A 347 3.58 10.24 -18.95
N PHE A 348 3.17 11.16 -18.07
CA PHE A 348 1.86 11.84 -18.13
C PHE A 348 0.66 10.87 -18.03
N HIS A 349 0.82 9.76 -17.31
CA HIS A 349 -0.27 8.84 -17.03
C HIS A 349 -1.45 9.59 -16.37
N LEU A 350 -2.69 9.32 -16.81
CA LEU A 350 -3.91 10.02 -16.41
C LEU A 350 -3.97 11.51 -16.80
N ALA A 351 -3.00 12.02 -17.57
CA ALA A 351 -3.06 13.38 -18.11
C ALA A 351 -3.82 13.45 -19.44
N GLU A 352 -3.98 14.67 -19.97
CA GLU A 352 -4.45 14.86 -21.35
C GLU A 352 -3.39 14.36 -22.33
N ASP A 353 -3.82 13.68 -23.41
CA ASP A 353 -2.93 13.02 -24.39
C ASP A 353 -1.94 13.99 -25.04
N ARG A 354 -2.30 15.28 -25.14
CA ARG A 354 -1.44 16.31 -25.72
C ARG A 354 -0.09 16.44 -25.00
N TYR A 355 0.00 16.13 -23.69
CA TYR A 355 1.24 16.24 -22.95
C TYR A 355 2.21 15.09 -23.29
N ALA A 356 1.71 13.87 -23.36
CA ALA A 356 2.53 12.73 -23.78
C ALA A 356 2.89 12.82 -25.26
N SER A 357 1.95 13.21 -26.13
CA SER A 357 2.19 13.31 -27.56
C SER A 357 3.14 14.46 -27.95
N ALA A 358 3.25 15.49 -27.11
CA ALA A 358 4.20 16.60 -27.34
C ALA A 358 5.67 16.22 -27.15
N ILE A 359 5.98 15.09 -26.51
CA ILE A 359 7.34 14.65 -26.21
C ILE A 359 7.58 13.28 -26.84
N GLY A 360 8.61 13.14 -27.67
CA GLY A 360 9.02 11.84 -28.18
C GLY A 360 9.66 11.00 -27.06
N GLY A 361 9.36 9.71 -27.03
CA GLY A 361 9.79 8.80 -25.95
C GLY A 361 8.82 8.67 -24.79
N MET A 362 7.71 9.44 -24.74
CA MET A 362 6.65 9.25 -23.75
C MET A 362 5.73 8.10 -24.15
N SER A 363 5.51 7.18 -23.22
CA SER A 363 4.62 6.02 -23.40
C SER A 363 3.91 5.72 -22.08
N PRO A 364 2.76 6.34 -21.79
CA PRO A 364 2.04 6.08 -20.55
C PRO A 364 1.52 4.65 -20.51
N GLN A 365 1.89 3.91 -19.47
CA GLN A 365 1.49 2.52 -19.24
C GLN A 365 1.01 2.36 -17.81
N ARG A 366 -0.21 1.85 -17.63
CA ARG A 366 -0.81 1.72 -16.31
C ARG A 366 0.05 0.91 -15.34
N GLU A 367 0.56 -0.22 -15.76
CA GLU A 367 1.32 -1.15 -14.91
C GLU A 367 2.62 -0.52 -14.37
N HIS A 368 3.28 0.27 -15.20
CA HIS A 368 4.57 0.88 -14.87
C HIS A 368 4.44 2.27 -14.24
N HIS A 369 3.33 2.99 -14.47
CA HIS A 369 3.23 4.41 -14.12
C HIS A 369 2.13 4.72 -13.10
N GLN A 370 1.23 3.77 -12.79
CA GLN A 370 0.18 3.97 -11.81
C GLN A 370 0.74 3.96 -10.38
N THR A 371 0.38 4.96 -9.59
CA THR A 371 0.53 4.94 -8.14
C THR A 371 -0.54 4.05 -7.52
N PHE A 372 -0.18 3.22 -6.55
CA PHE A 372 -1.14 2.41 -5.81
C PHE A 372 -0.70 2.12 -4.39
N LEU A 373 -1.67 1.75 -3.56
CA LEU A 373 -1.50 1.38 -2.17
C LEU A 373 -2.37 0.15 -1.89
N ASP A 374 -1.74 -0.98 -1.55
CA ASP A 374 -2.41 -2.22 -1.16
C ASP A 374 -2.44 -2.30 0.37
N LEU A 375 -3.64 -2.16 0.95
CA LEU A 375 -3.88 -2.15 2.40
C LEU A 375 -4.63 -3.39 2.84
N ASN A 376 -4.18 -4.04 3.91
CA ASN A 376 -4.99 -5.08 4.53
C ASN A 376 -6.24 -4.45 5.19
N PRO A 377 -7.47 -4.85 4.78
CA PRO A 377 -8.69 -4.17 5.25
C PRO A 377 -8.95 -4.33 6.74
N THR A 378 -8.50 -5.42 7.34
CA THR A 378 -8.73 -5.68 8.77
C THR A 378 -7.87 -4.81 9.67
N THR A 379 -6.61 -4.57 9.27
CA THR A 379 -5.61 -3.93 10.13
C THR A 379 -5.14 -2.56 9.67
N GLY A 380 -5.42 -2.16 8.43
CA GLY A 380 -4.87 -0.93 7.83
C GLY A 380 -3.38 -1.01 7.46
N VAL A 381 -2.73 -2.16 7.65
CA VAL A 381 -1.30 -2.33 7.35
C VAL A 381 -1.05 -2.31 5.85
N ILE A 382 -0.02 -1.56 5.45
CA ILE A 382 0.47 -1.52 4.08
C ILE A 382 1.17 -2.84 3.77
N VAL A 383 0.65 -3.59 2.80
CA VAL A 383 1.28 -4.85 2.34
C VAL A 383 2.12 -4.65 1.09
N ARG A 384 1.76 -3.67 0.26
CA ARG A 384 2.56 -3.21 -0.87
C ARG A 384 2.15 -1.80 -1.25
N ALA A 385 3.11 -0.97 -1.62
CA ALA A 385 2.84 0.35 -2.18
C ALA A 385 3.86 0.71 -3.26
N ASN A 386 3.39 1.45 -4.26
CA ASN A 386 4.23 2.14 -5.23
C ASN A 386 3.72 3.58 -5.35
N LYS A 387 4.49 4.52 -4.84
CA LYS A 387 4.22 5.96 -5.00
C LYS A 387 5.10 6.46 -6.14
N ARG A 388 4.46 6.91 -7.21
CA ARG A 388 5.14 7.38 -8.42
C ARG A 388 4.79 8.83 -8.70
N ALA A 389 5.79 9.63 -8.99
CA ALA A 389 5.62 11.04 -9.34
C ALA A 389 6.68 11.46 -10.34
N GLN A 390 6.32 12.31 -11.29
CA GLN A 390 7.20 12.88 -12.30
C GLN A 390 7.38 14.38 -12.05
N VAL A 391 8.62 14.81 -12.13
CA VAL A 391 9.03 16.22 -12.10
C VAL A 391 9.20 16.70 -13.52
N ASN A 392 8.49 17.76 -13.85
CA ASN A 392 8.56 18.43 -15.15
C ASN A 392 8.89 19.90 -14.96
N VAL A 393 9.38 20.54 -16.00
CA VAL A 393 9.59 21.99 -16.06
C VAL A 393 8.72 22.57 -17.17
N LEU A 394 8.00 23.65 -16.86
CA LEU A 394 7.25 24.39 -17.85
C LEU A 394 8.22 25.29 -18.63
N LEU A 395 8.46 24.95 -19.88
CA LEU A 395 9.27 25.69 -20.82
C LEU A 395 8.36 26.54 -21.70
N SER A 396 8.72 27.80 -21.89
CA SER A 396 7.99 28.72 -22.77
C SER A 396 8.91 29.81 -23.27
N ARG A 397 8.45 30.55 -24.25
CA ARG A 397 9.16 31.75 -24.68
C ARG A 397 9.27 32.77 -23.53
N VAL A 398 10.49 33.24 -23.27
CA VAL A 398 10.76 34.25 -22.24
C VAL A 398 11.30 35.52 -22.90
N SER A 399 10.64 36.65 -22.66
CA SER A 399 11.06 37.95 -23.21
C SER A 399 12.47 38.31 -22.71
N GLY A 400 13.33 38.83 -23.60
CA GLY A 400 14.72 39.12 -23.28
C GLY A 400 15.70 37.96 -23.45
N PHE A 401 15.22 36.75 -23.76
CA PHE A 401 16.07 35.54 -24.00
C PHE A 401 15.87 35.05 -25.44
N PRO A 402 16.67 35.49 -26.42
CA PRO A 402 16.52 35.13 -27.84
C PRO A 402 16.52 33.62 -28.10
N LYS A 403 17.28 32.85 -27.32
CA LYS A 403 17.35 31.37 -27.45
C LYS A 403 16.02 30.68 -27.17
N THR A 404 15.02 31.37 -26.59
CA THR A 404 13.69 30.81 -26.32
C THR A 404 12.65 31.25 -27.37
N ARG A 405 13.04 31.99 -28.41
CA ARG A 405 12.12 32.62 -29.37
C ARG A 405 11.21 31.62 -30.07
N ASP A 406 11.78 30.52 -30.49
CA ASP A 406 11.12 29.52 -31.34
C ASP A 406 10.50 28.36 -30.53
N LEU A 407 10.59 28.43 -29.17
CA LEU A 407 9.99 27.45 -28.28
C LEU A 407 8.48 27.63 -28.18
N ASN A 408 7.77 26.54 -28.39
CA ASN A 408 6.38 26.39 -27.99
C ASN A 408 6.28 26.06 -26.48
N GLU A 409 5.17 26.46 -25.86
CA GLU A 409 4.92 26.07 -24.47
C GLU A 409 4.92 24.55 -24.33
N THR A 410 5.83 24.03 -23.53
CA THR A 410 6.06 22.59 -23.37
C THR A 410 6.27 22.24 -21.90
N VAL A 411 5.53 21.25 -21.40
CA VAL A 411 5.78 20.64 -20.09
C VAL A 411 6.83 19.55 -20.28
N PHE A 412 8.09 19.91 -20.07
CA PHE A 412 9.23 19.05 -20.35
C PHE A 412 9.53 18.12 -19.16
N PRO A 413 9.58 16.78 -19.34
CA PRO A 413 9.89 15.81 -18.28
C PRO A 413 11.38 15.84 -17.95
N VAL A 414 11.69 15.88 -16.65
CA VAL A 414 13.08 15.84 -16.15
C VAL A 414 13.41 14.47 -15.61
N MET A 415 12.63 14.01 -14.66
CA MET A 415 12.73 12.67 -14.07
C MET A 415 11.40 12.22 -13.49
N PHE A 416 11.27 10.93 -13.26
CA PHE A 416 10.26 10.44 -12.31
C PHE A 416 10.90 9.55 -11.25
N LEU A 417 10.23 9.47 -10.11
CA LEU A 417 10.60 8.61 -9.00
C LEU A 417 9.55 7.53 -8.79
N ASN A 418 9.99 6.37 -8.33
CA ASN A 418 9.17 5.27 -7.85
C ASN A 418 9.63 4.91 -6.43
N GLU A 419 8.82 5.26 -5.45
CA GLU A 419 9.02 4.86 -4.06
C GLU A 419 8.22 3.59 -3.83
N SER A 420 8.91 2.48 -3.58
CA SER A 420 8.30 1.16 -3.47
C SER A 420 8.54 0.52 -2.11
N VAL A 421 7.52 -0.17 -1.61
CA VAL A 421 7.59 -0.99 -0.40
C VAL A 421 6.78 -2.27 -0.60
N VAL A 422 7.32 -3.38 -0.11
CA VAL A 422 6.62 -4.66 0.01
C VAL A 422 6.85 -5.18 1.41
N ILE A 423 5.80 -5.68 2.04
CA ILE A 423 5.85 -6.24 3.38
C ILE A 423 6.92 -7.36 3.46
N ASP A 424 7.76 -7.33 4.51
CA ASP A 424 8.79 -8.33 4.77
C ASP A 424 8.19 -9.63 5.31
N ASP A 425 8.93 -10.75 5.20
CA ASP A 425 8.42 -12.07 5.53
C ASP A 425 8.12 -12.25 7.03
N VAL A 426 8.85 -11.54 7.90
CA VAL A 426 8.58 -11.56 9.36
C VAL A 426 7.26 -10.87 9.65
N SER A 427 7.02 -9.74 9.02
CA SER A 427 5.75 -8.99 9.13
C SER A 427 4.59 -9.76 8.50
N VAL A 428 4.82 -10.48 7.38
CA VAL A 428 3.85 -11.40 6.77
C VAL A 428 3.41 -12.46 7.76
N ALA A 429 4.35 -13.19 8.36
CA ALA A 429 4.03 -14.27 9.29
C ALA A 429 3.24 -13.77 10.53
N ARG A 430 3.58 -12.57 11.02
CA ARG A 430 2.86 -11.95 12.13
C ARG A 430 1.43 -11.56 11.75
N LEU A 431 1.27 -10.95 10.57
CA LEU A 431 -0.03 -10.51 10.08
C LEU A 431 -0.94 -11.71 9.78
N GLN A 432 -0.41 -12.76 9.15
CA GLN A 432 -1.14 -14.01 8.89
C GLN A 432 -1.64 -14.64 10.21
N LYS A 433 -0.80 -14.73 11.24
CA LYS A 433 -1.20 -15.21 12.56
C LYS A 433 -2.33 -14.39 13.17
N LEU A 434 -2.24 -13.06 13.08
CA LEU A 434 -3.28 -12.16 13.58
C LEU A 434 -4.60 -12.35 12.81
N LEU A 435 -4.53 -12.41 11.47
CA LEU A 435 -5.71 -12.63 10.63
C LEU A 435 -6.35 -13.99 10.88
N LEU A 436 -5.55 -15.05 11.08
CA LEU A 436 -6.06 -16.37 11.44
C LEU A 436 -6.80 -16.34 12.77
N ILE A 437 -6.22 -15.72 13.80
CA ILE A 437 -6.88 -15.57 15.12
C ILE A 437 -8.18 -14.77 14.97
N ALA A 438 -8.15 -13.67 14.21
CA ALA A 438 -9.33 -12.85 13.95
C ALA A 438 -10.44 -13.66 13.23
N ALA A 439 -10.06 -14.46 12.24
CA ALA A 439 -10.99 -15.33 11.52
C ALA A 439 -11.58 -16.41 12.43
N LEU A 440 -10.76 -17.09 13.24
CA LEU A 440 -11.22 -18.13 14.18
C LEU A 440 -12.19 -17.56 15.21
N VAL A 441 -11.84 -16.43 15.82
CA VAL A 441 -12.72 -15.76 16.81
C VAL A 441 -14.01 -15.29 16.17
N SER A 442 -13.96 -14.62 15.04
CA SER A 442 -15.16 -14.10 14.35
C SER A 442 -16.09 -15.22 13.88
N ASN A 443 -15.56 -16.38 13.49
CA ASN A 443 -16.32 -17.52 13.01
C ASN A 443 -16.60 -18.58 14.10
N PHE A 444 -16.23 -18.32 15.36
CA PHE A 444 -16.47 -19.25 16.47
C PHE A 444 -17.94 -19.72 16.58
N PRO A 445 -18.96 -18.86 16.39
CA PRO A 445 -20.34 -19.29 16.35
C PRO A 445 -20.64 -20.34 15.26
N LEU A 446 -20.05 -20.21 14.08
CA LEU A 446 -20.21 -21.19 12.99
C LEU A 446 -19.55 -22.52 13.31
N ILE A 447 -18.45 -22.53 14.06
CA ILE A 447 -17.81 -23.75 14.57
C ILE A 447 -18.76 -24.48 15.52
N ILE A 448 -19.43 -23.76 16.42
CA ILE A 448 -20.44 -24.31 17.33
C ILE A 448 -21.62 -24.90 16.54
N VAL A 449 -22.13 -24.19 15.53
CA VAL A 449 -23.21 -24.70 14.65
C VAL A 449 -22.74 -25.96 13.91
N GLY A 450 -21.54 -26.00 13.39
CA GLY A 450 -20.96 -27.18 12.72
C GLY A 450 -20.87 -28.38 13.64
N LEU A 451 -20.43 -28.22 14.88
CA LEU A 451 -20.40 -29.29 15.89
C LEU A 451 -21.82 -29.80 16.21
N GLY A 452 -22.78 -28.87 16.37
CA GLY A 452 -24.17 -29.20 16.58
C GLY A 452 -24.77 -30.02 15.41
N ALA A 453 -24.46 -29.66 14.18
CA ALA A 453 -24.90 -30.36 12.97
C ALA A 453 -24.28 -31.77 12.87
N ILE A 454 -23.00 -31.94 13.20
CA ILE A 454 -22.34 -33.26 13.25
C ILE A 454 -23.01 -34.12 14.31
N MET A 455 -23.26 -33.59 15.50
CA MET A 455 -23.96 -34.34 16.56
C MET A 455 -25.38 -34.72 16.17
N LEU A 456 -26.11 -33.87 15.44
CA LEU A 456 -27.42 -34.17 14.90
C LEU A 456 -27.36 -35.31 13.88
N ALA A 457 -26.38 -35.33 12.99
CA ALA A 457 -26.15 -36.39 12.04
C ALA A 457 -25.88 -37.76 12.76
N VAL A 458 -25.03 -37.72 13.80
CA VAL A 458 -24.76 -38.88 14.65
C VAL A 458 -26.04 -39.36 15.33
N LEU A 459 -26.87 -38.46 15.86
CA LEU A 459 -28.16 -38.81 16.46
C LEU A 459 -29.07 -39.51 15.46
N ILE A 460 -29.20 -39.02 14.24
CA ILE A 460 -30.01 -39.62 13.18
C ILE A 460 -29.53 -41.04 12.89
N VAL A 461 -28.23 -41.25 12.77
CA VAL A 461 -27.64 -42.59 12.55
C VAL A 461 -27.95 -43.52 13.73
N LEU A 462 -27.84 -43.05 14.96
CA LEU A 462 -28.15 -43.82 16.15
C LEU A 462 -29.65 -44.22 16.22
N LEU A 463 -30.54 -43.28 15.88
CA LEU A 463 -31.99 -43.54 15.82
C LEU A 463 -32.36 -44.58 14.73
N ILE A 464 -31.74 -44.49 13.54
CA ILE A 464 -31.95 -45.46 12.47
C ILE A 464 -31.47 -46.86 12.91
N ARG A 465 -30.30 -46.94 13.55
CA ARG A 465 -29.76 -48.20 14.09
C ARG A 465 -30.64 -48.79 15.20
N ASP A 466 -31.14 -47.95 16.08
CA ASP A 466 -32.05 -48.39 17.15
C ASP A 466 -33.38 -48.89 16.59
N ARG A 467 -33.95 -48.19 15.60
CA ARG A 467 -35.18 -48.62 14.88
C ARG A 467 -34.97 -49.98 14.15
N LYS A 468 -33.84 -50.15 13.46
CA LYS A 468 -33.53 -51.42 12.79
C LYS A 468 -33.45 -52.58 13.80
N LYS A 469 -32.75 -52.38 14.94
CA LYS A 469 -32.68 -53.42 16.01
C LYS A 469 -34.05 -53.75 16.61
N LYS A 470 -34.88 -52.73 16.87
CA LYS A 470 -36.25 -52.98 17.39
C LYS A 470 -37.12 -53.72 16.40
N ASN A 471 -36.97 -53.49 15.09
CA ASN A 471 -37.69 -54.18 14.04
C ASN A 471 -37.21 -55.67 13.89
N GLU A 472 -35.90 -55.94 14.03
CA GLU A 472 -35.35 -57.28 14.06
C GLU A 472 -35.84 -58.09 15.27
N VAL A 473 -35.83 -57.46 16.46
CA VAL A 473 -36.36 -58.13 17.69
C VAL A 473 -37.86 -58.41 17.54
N LYS A 474 -38.66 -57.51 16.95
CA LYS A 474 -40.07 -57.76 16.66
C LYS A 474 -40.26 -58.90 15.66
N ARG A 475 -39.45 -59.00 14.60
CA ARG A 475 -39.50 -60.10 13.64
C ARG A 475 -39.20 -61.44 14.31
N ILE A 476 -38.17 -61.49 15.17
CA ILE A 476 -37.81 -62.70 15.90
C ILE A 476 -38.92 -63.13 16.89
N ALA A 477 -39.61 -62.15 17.53
CA ALA A 477 -40.73 -62.45 18.44
C ALA A 477 -41.98 -62.97 17.71
N PHE A 478 -42.21 -62.63 16.44
CA PHE A 478 -43.32 -63.13 15.63
C PHE A 478 -43.03 -64.48 14.96
N THR A 479 -41.80 -65.00 14.98
CA THR A 479 -41.40 -66.29 14.36
C THR A 479 -41.24 -67.40 15.36
N LYS A 480 -41.62 -67.24 16.65
CA LYS A 480 -41.73 -68.42 17.56
C LYS A 480 -43.07 -69.14 17.33
N PRO A 481 -43.07 -70.36 16.86
CA PRO A 481 -44.32 -71.16 16.74
C PRO A 481 -44.83 -71.53 18.12
N LEU A 482 -46.18 -71.39 18.34
CA LEU A 482 -46.92 -72.03 19.40
C LEU A 482 -46.89 -73.54 19.15
N TYR A 483 -46.14 -74.26 19.92
CA TYR A 483 -46.39 -75.67 20.08
C TYR A 483 -46.98 -75.90 21.46
N ALA A 484 -48.22 -76.42 21.42
CA ALA A 484 -49.00 -76.84 22.54
C ALA A 484 -48.44 -78.14 23.14
N THR A 485 -48.60 -78.23 24.42
CA THR A 485 -48.42 -79.37 25.29
C THR A 485 -49.12 -80.65 24.82
N SER A 486 -48.44 -81.76 24.85
CA SER A 486 -49.04 -83.04 25.26
C SER A 486 -47.97 -83.94 25.84
N ASN A 487 -48.41 -84.67 26.87
CA ASN A 487 -47.74 -85.47 27.86
C ASN A 487 -47.02 -86.69 27.35
N GLU A 488 -46.26 -87.25 28.28
CA GLU A 488 -45.98 -88.63 28.69
C GLU A 488 -44.66 -89.29 28.24
N ASP A 489 -43.94 -89.61 29.28
CA ASP A 489 -43.23 -90.78 29.71
C ASP A 489 -42.03 -91.40 28.94
N ASP A 490 -41.03 -91.52 29.73
CA ASP A 490 -40.22 -92.65 30.14
C ASP A 490 -38.91 -93.03 29.44
N THR A 491 -37.95 -93.24 30.35
CA THR A 491 -36.77 -94.10 30.32
C THR A 491 -35.51 -93.76 29.49
N SER A 492 -34.54 -93.48 30.32
CA SER A 492 -33.22 -94.14 30.46
C SER A 492 -32.27 -94.18 29.25
N TYR A 493 -31.13 -93.71 29.53
CA TYR A 493 -29.77 -94.25 29.42
C TYR A 493 -28.75 -93.17 29.00
N SER A 494 -27.82 -92.91 29.90
CA SER A 494 -26.50 -92.41 29.67
C SER A 494 -25.56 -93.50 29.12
N PRO A 495 -24.25 -93.23 28.99
CA PRO A 495 -23.49 -92.18 28.35
C PRO A 495 -22.47 -92.72 27.33
N VAL A 496 -21.53 -91.96 26.84
CA VAL A 496 -20.11 -92.27 26.57
C VAL A 496 -19.56 -91.17 25.58
N SER A 497 -18.75 -90.32 26.01
CA SER A 497 -17.29 -90.19 26.06
C SER A 497 -16.57 -90.12 24.71
N ALA A 498 -15.77 -89.09 24.69
CA ALA A 498 -14.39 -89.03 24.24
C ALA A 498 -14.05 -88.41 22.86
N LYS A 499 -13.24 -87.48 23.00
CA LYS A 499 -11.87 -87.17 22.46
C LYS A 499 -11.80 -86.46 21.12
N GLU A 500 -11.22 -85.37 21.17
CA GLU A 500 -9.81 -85.00 21.03
C GLU A 500 -9.27 -84.90 19.58
N LYS A 501 -8.64 -83.79 19.37
CA LYS A 501 -7.39 -83.49 18.63
C LYS A 501 -7.60 -82.91 17.26
N GLU A 502 -6.90 -81.98 16.91
CA GLU A 502 -5.60 -81.36 16.90
C GLU A 502 -5.49 -80.37 15.69
N ASP A 503 -4.86 -79.30 15.94
CA ASP A 503 -4.18 -78.43 15.02
C ASP A 503 -3.11 -79.21 14.21
N PRO A 504 -2.54 -78.79 13.09
CA PRO A 504 -1.66 -77.59 13.04
C PRO A 504 -1.40 -76.87 11.66
N GLN A 505 -0.96 -75.72 11.83
CA GLN A 505 0.25 -75.12 11.19
C GLN A 505 0.38 -74.78 9.69
N ASN A 506 1.02 -73.66 9.57
CA ASN A 506 2.02 -73.20 8.59
C ASN A 506 1.49 -72.51 7.35
N GLY A 507 1.95 -71.37 7.06
CA GLY A 507 3.26 -70.76 7.01
C GLY A 507 3.27 -69.96 5.72
N THR A 508 3.78 -68.88 5.52
CA THR A 508 5.13 -68.34 5.45
C THR A 508 5.12 -67.04 4.68
N TYR A 509 5.68 -66.03 5.25
CA TYR A 509 6.59 -64.97 4.73
C TYR A 509 6.63 -64.61 3.24
N ILE A 510 6.73 -63.30 3.00
CA ILE A 510 7.79 -62.49 2.38
C ILE A 510 7.19 -61.07 2.19
N GLY A 511 7.54 -59.94 2.73
CA GLY A 511 8.85 -59.40 3.02
C GLY A 511 9.45 -58.71 1.81
N LEU A 512 9.39 -57.36 1.75
CA LEU A 512 10.51 -56.53 1.31
C LEU A 512 10.19 -55.03 1.40
N THR A 513 10.99 -54.38 2.15
CA THR A 513 11.26 -52.94 2.29
C THR A 513 12.23 -52.47 1.21
N PRO A 514 12.79 -51.25 1.33
CA PRO A 514 12.52 -50.05 0.52
C PRO A 514 13.76 -49.55 -0.26
N LYS A 515 13.64 -48.48 -1.03
CA LYS A 515 14.75 -47.61 -1.44
C LYS A 515 14.15 -46.27 -1.86
N ALA A 516 14.42 -45.16 -1.20
CA ALA A 516 15.63 -44.32 -1.22
C ALA A 516 15.87 -43.62 -2.55
N ASP A 517 15.80 -42.30 -2.45
CA ASP A 517 16.29 -41.17 -3.26
C ASP A 517 17.44 -41.45 -4.26
N PRO A 518 17.72 -40.56 -5.23
CA PRO A 518 18.06 -39.15 -5.03
C PRO A 518 17.77 -38.14 -6.18
N GLN A 519 17.86 -36.87 -5.82
CA GLN A 519 18.47 -35.73 -6.51
C GLN A 519 18.13 -35.46 -8.00
N ASP A 520 17.51 -34.31 -8.24
CA ASP A 520 18.19 -33.13 -8.84
C ASP A 520 17.42 -31.84 -8.50
#